data_79add6504d99b7ac2d585b173a19abd9
#
_entry.id   79add6504d99b7ac2d585b173a19abd9
#
_cell.length_a   1.000
_cell.length_b   1.000
_cell.length_c   1.000
_cell.angle_alpha   90.00
_cell.angle_beta   90.00
_cell.angle_gamma   90.00
#
_symmetry.space_group_name_H-M   'P 1'
#
loop_
_entity.id
_entity.type
_entity.pdbx_description
1 polymer ?
#
loop_
_entity_poly.entity_id
_entity_poly.type
_entity_poly.pdbx_seq_one_letter_code
_entity_poly.pdbx_strand_id
1 'polypeptide(L)'
;MTAVLITSFSAVEETVRRYRPSHLLTLMVEPFVPTPPSIAPDRHLRLSVHDVIEPAEGIVCPDHTHISDLIAFARGWDRSAPFLVHCWAGISRSTAAAFIVLCDLHDPGQEQRIAEALRFHAPHAQPNRLMIRHADQLLGRQSRMISAIDCMGPAEPAWEGHVVELPITLDDL
;
A
#
# COMPACT_ATOMS: atom_id res chain seq x y z
N MET A 1 -9.87 1.67 16.29
CA MET A 1 -8.69 0.81 16.02
C MET A 1 -7.86 1.49 14.95
N THR A 2 -6.54 1.37 15.01
CA THR A 2 -5.65 1.92 13.99
C THR A 2 -5.60 0.97 12.79
N ALA A 3 -5.60 1.51 11.58
CA ALA A 3 -5.68 0.74 10.35
C ALA A 3 -4.76 1.32 9.26
N VAL A 4 -4.40 0.50 8.29
CA VAL A 4 -3.93 0.95 7.00
C VAL A 4 -5.14 1.13 6.08
N LEU A 5 -5.33 2.35 5.59
CA LEU A 5 -6.41 2.69 4.66
C LEU A 5 -5.90 2.63 3.23
N ILE A 6 -6.68 2.03 2.34
CA ILE A 6 -6.39 2.00 0.91
C ILE A 6 -7.52 2.75 0.19
N THR A 7 -7.15 3.63 -0.75
CA THR A 7 -8.15 4.35 -1.54
C THR A 7 -7.65 4.66 -2.96
N SER A 8 -8.58 5.05 -3.83
CA SER A 8 -8.28 5.63 -5.13
C SER A 8 -7.94 7.12 -5.00
N PHE A 9 -7.37 7.70 -6.04
CA PHE A 9 -7.10 9.14 -6.10
C PHE A 9 -8.37 9.98 -5.92
N SER A 10 -9.47 9.59 -6.55
CA SER A 10 -10.74 10.31 -6.49
C SER A 10 -11.33 10.41 -5.08
N ALA A 11 -11.04 9.44 -4.21
CA ALA A 11 -11.59 9.36 -2.86
C ALA A 11 -10.63 9.85 -1.76
N VAL A 12 -9.42 10.33 -2.11
CA VAL A 12 -8.41 10.77 -1.11
C VAL A 12 -8.96 11.84 -0.19
N GLU A 13 -9.54 12.92 -0.75
CA GLU A 13 -10.01 14.07 0.03
C GLU A 13 -11.10 13.67 1.04
N GLU A 14 -12.08 12.89 0.60
CA GLU A 14 -13.15 12.39 1.44
C GLU A 14 -12.61 11.44 2.53
N THR A 15 -11.67 10.56 2.16
CA THR A 15 -11.03 9.63 3.11
C THR A 15 -10.24 10.38 4.17
N VAL A 16 -9.48 11.40 3.80
CA VAL A 16 -8.74 12.25 4.75
C VAL A 16 -9.70 12.98 5.70
N ARG A 17 -10.79 13.52 5.18
CA ARG A 17 -11.79 14.22 5.98
C ARG A 17 -12.47 13.29 7.00
N ARG A 18 -12.83 12.07 6.58
CA ARG A 18 -13.57 11.09 7.39
C ARG A 18 -12.70 10.41 8.43
N TYR A 19 -11.54 9.91 8.02
CA TYR A 19 -10.70 9.04 8.86
C TYR A 19 -9.57 9.78 9.58
N ARG A 20 -9.23 11.00 9.17
CA ARG A 20 -8.16 11.83 9.73
C ARG A 20 -6.83 11.08 9.89
N PRO A 21 -6.29 10.51 8.81
CA PRO A 21 -5.03 9.78 8.88
C PRO A 21 -3.89 10.71 9.31
N SER A 22 -2.92 10.16 10.03
CA SER A 22 -1.71 10.90 10.40
C SER A 22 -0.66 10.90 9.29
N HIS A 23 -0.65 9.86 8.44
CA HIS A 23 0.31 9.68 7.37
C HIS A 23 -0.40 9.45 6.04
N LEU A 24 0.19 9.95 4.95
CA LEU A 24 -0.29 9.77 3.60
C LEU A 24 0.85 9.29 2.70
N LEU A 25 0.62 8.19 1.98
CA LEU A 25 1.49 7.69 0.93
C LEU A 25 0.80 7.80 -0.42
N THR A 26 1.38 8.59 -1.32
CA THR A 26 0.92 8.77 -2.70
C THR A 26 1.83 7.98 -3.65
N LEU A 27 1.24 7.10 -4.46
CA LEU A 27 1.92 6.22 -5.41
C LEU A 27 1.42 6.50 -6.82
N MET A 28 1.85 7.63 -7.40
CA MET A 28 1.47 8.01 -8.77
C MET A 28 2.38 9.13 -9.29
N VAL A 29 2.55 9.17 -10.61
CA VAL A 29 3.37 10.18 -11.28
C VAL A 29 2.59 11.49 -11.40
N GLU A 30 1.36 11.43 -11.91
CA GLU A 30 0.49 12.59 -12.15
C GLU A 30 -0.97 12.24 -11.84
N PRO A 31 -1.81 13.22 -11.50
CA PRO A 31 -1.46 14.61 -11.21
C PRO A 31 -0.73 14.77 -9.87
N PHE A 32 -0.07 15.91 -9.65
CA PHE A 32 0.50 16.22 -8.34
C PHE A 32 -0.57 16.29 -7.27
N VAL A 33 -0.36 15.55 -6.19
CA VAL A 33 -1.27 15.51 -5.03
C VAL A 33 -0.72 16.43 -3.94
N PRO A 34 -1.37 17.57 -3.67
CA PRO A 34 -0.95 18.45 -2.58
C PRO A 34 -1.12 17.75 -1.22
N THR A 35 -0.30 18.14 -0.25
CA THR A 35 -0.48 17.66 1.12
C THR A 35 -1.77 18.25 1.71
N PRO A 36 -2.72 17.42 2.15
CA PRO A 36 -3.91 17.91 2.84
C PRO A 36 -3.54 18.75 4.07
N PRO A 37 -4.25 19.86 4.35
CA PRO A 37 -3.90 20.75 5.48
C PRO A 37 -3.90 20.07 6.86
N SER A 38 -4.61 18.96 6.99
CA SER A 38 -4.69 18.17 8.23
C SER A 38 -3.51 17.21 8.43
N ILE A 39 -2.64 17.07 7.43
CA ILE A 39 -1.46 16.19 7.46
C ILE A 39 -0.21 17.05 7.46
N ALA A 40 0.71 16.80 8.40
CA ALA A 40 1.98 17.52 8.42
C ALA A 40 2.81 17.21 7.16
N PRO A 41 3.54 18.17 6.59
CA PRO A 41 4.28 17.98 5.33
C PRO A 41 5.28 16.82 5.34
N ASP A 42 5.91 16.56 6.47
CA ASP A 42 6.85 15.46 6.70
C ASP A 42 6.14 14.09 6.87
N ARG A 43 4.82 14.09 6.97
CA ARG A 43 3.97 12.91 7.05
C ARG A 43 3.24 12.60 5.74
N HIS A 44 3.70 13.18 4.63
CA HIS A 44 3.23 12.86 3.28
C HIS A 44 4.39 12.47 2.37
N LEU A 45 4.55 11.17 2.13
CA LEU A 45 5.50 10.65 1.15
C LEU A 45 4.83 10.52 -0.23
N ARG A 46 5.54 11.01 -1.27
CA ARG A 46 5.15 10.85 -2.68
C ARG A 46 6.19 10.03 -3.40
N LEU A 47 5.77 8.91 -3.93
CA LEU A 47 6.59 8.05 -4.79
C LEU A 47 6.04 8.13 -6.22
N SER A 48 6.80 8.79 -7.09
CA SER A 48 6.44 8.99 -8.50
C SER A 48 6.73 7.75 -9.31
N VAL A 49 5.87 6.75 -9.22
CA VAL A 49 6.00 5.46 -9.90
C VAL A 49 4.78 5.12 -10.74
N HIS A 50 5.02 4.51 -11.90
CA HIS A 50 3.97 3.97 -12.75
C HIS A 50 3.52 2.59 -12.26
N ASP A 51 2.34 2.17 -12.69
CA ASP A 51 1.80 0.85 -12.38
C ASP A 51 2.25 -0.17 -13.43
N VAL A 52 3.50 -0.56 -13.35
CA VAL A 52 4.15 -1.50 -14.28
C VAL A 52 4.93 -2.55 -13.52
N ILE A 53 5.18 -3.67 -14.16
CA ILE A 53 5.95 -4.80 -13.62
C ILE A 53 7.25 -5.05 -14.39
N GLU A 54 7.44 -4.35 -15.51
CA GLU A 54 8.61 -4.43 -16.38
C GLU A 54 9.07 -3.03 -16.81
N PRO A 55 10.37 -2.80 -16.96
CA PRO A 55 10.91 -1.53 -17.45
C PRO A 55 10.44 -1.23 -18.89
N ALA A 56 10.13 0.04 -19.15
CA ALA A 56 9.83 0.56 -20.47
C ALA A 56 10.39 1.98 -20.62
N GLU A 57 10.65 2.42 -21.84
CA GLU A 57 11.15 3.77 -22.10
C GLU A 57 10.15 4.84 -21.65
N GLY A 58 10.65 5.86 -20.95
CA GLY A 58 9.83 6.95 -20.40
C GLY A 58 8.96 6.57 -19.20
N ILE A 59 9.07 5.34 -18.70
CA ILE A 59 8.28 4.82 -17.57
C ILE A 59 9.15 4.72 -16.33
N VAL A 60 8.68 5.30 -15.22
CA VAL A 60 9.32 5.15 -13.92
C VAL A 60 8.81 3.87 -13.27
N CYS A 61 9.60 2.81 -13.35
CA CYS A 61 9.32 1.56 -12.68
C CYS A 61 9.50 1.67 -11.16
N PRO A 62 8.67 1.00 -10.35
CA PRO A 62 9.03 0.75 -8.96
C PRO A 62 10.37 0.04 -8.86
N ASP A 63 11.25 0.51 -7.98
CA ASP A 63 12.57 -0.06 -7.73
C ASP A 63 12.88 -0.20 -6.23
N HIS A 64 14.07 -0.69 -5.90
CA HIS A 64 14.51 -0.87 -4.51
C HIS A 64 14.50 0.42 -3.70
N THR A 65 14.85 1.56 -4.31
CA THR A 65 14.88 2.86 -3.64
C THR A 65 13.47 3.28 -3.23
N HIS A 66 12.52 3.22 -4.15
CA HIS A 66 11.12 3.53 -3.86
C HIS A 66 10.56 2.67 -2.73
N ILE A 67 10.86 1.36 -2.73
CA ILE A 67 10.35 0.46 -1.68
C ILE A 67 11.09 0.65 -0.36
N SER A 68 12.39 0.96 -0.37
CA SER A 68 13.14 1.34 0.82
C SER A 68 12.56 2.61 1.47
N ASP A 69 12.26 3.63 0.68
CA ASP A 69 11.66 4.88 1.17
C ASP A 69 10.26 4.65 1.74
N LEU A 70 9.44 3.79 1.09
CA LEU A 70 8.15 3.37 1.60
C LEU A 70 8.28 2.73 2.99
N ILE A 71 9.16 1.73 3.12
CA ILE A 71 9.38 1.00 4.38
C ILE A 71 9.89 1.96 5.47
N ALA A 72 10.87 2.82 5.15
CA ALA A 72 11.39 3.79 6.10
C ALA A 72 10.30 4.77 6.57
N PHE A 73 9.47 5.24 5.67
CA PHE A 73 8.34 6.12 5.98
C PHE A 73 7.30 5.42 6.86
N ALA A 74 6.95 4.18 6.54
CA ALA A 74 6.01 3.39 7.34
C ALA A 74 6.53 3.09 8.75
N ARG A 75 7.83 2.87 8.92
CA ARG A 75 8.47 2.70 10.23
C ARG A 75 8.45 3.96 11.10
N GLY A 76 8.34 5.15 10.49
CA GLY A 76 8.13 6.42 11.18
C GLY A 76 6.70 6.63 11.68
N TRP A 77 5.75 5.81 11.27
CA TRP A 77 4.37 5.90 11.68
C TRP A 77 4.16 5.44 13.13
N ASP A 78 3.71 6.35 13.97
CA ASP A 78 3.48 6.11 15.40
C ASP A 78 2.20 5.33 15.73
N ARG A 79 1.40 5.01 14.71
CA ARG A 79 0.13 4.28 14.83
C ARG A 79 -0.94 4.94 15.71
N SER A 80 -0.79 6.24 15.99
CA SER A 80 -1.78 7.00 16.77
C SER A 80 -3.07 7.29 16.00
N ALA A 81 -2.99 7.32 14.65
CA ALA A 81 -4.10 7.50 13.73
C ALA A 81 -3.82 6.70 12.45
N PRO A 82 -4.80 6.49 11.56
CA PRO A 82 -4.62 5.65 10.36
C PRO A 82 -3.47 6.10 9.45
N PHE A 83 -2.91 5.13 8.71
CA PHE A 83 -1.96 5.33 7.63
C PHE A 83 -2.72 5.20 6.29
N LEU A 84 -2.79 6.28 5.51
CA LEU A 84 -3.50 6.28 4.24
C LEU A 84 -2.56 6.04 3.08
N VAL A 85 -2.90 5.08 2.23
CA VAL A 85 -2.20 4.78 0.98
C VAL A 85 -3.15 4.96 -0.19
N HIS A 86 -2.73 5.64 -1.23
CA HIS A 86 -3.49 5.69 -2.47
C HIS A 86 -2.61 5.59 -3.72
N CYS A 87 -3.22 5.17 -4.80
CA CYS A 87 -2.71 5.30 -6.16
C CYS A 87 -3.82 5.84 -7.06
N TRP A 88 -3.76 5.64 -8.38
CA TRP A 88 -4.82 6.12 -9.26
C TRP A 88 -6.17 5.44 -8.96
N ALA A 89 -6.23 4.12 -9.08
CA ALA A 89 -7.47 3.35 -8.96
C ALA A 89 -7.69 2.69 -7.59
N GLY A 90 -6.70 2.69 -6.69
CA GLY A 90 -6.81 1.99 -5.41
C GLY A 90 -6.73 0.46 -5.51
N ILE A 91 -6.19 -0.09 -6.61
CA ILE A 91 -6.25 -1.53 -6.93
C ILE A 91 -4.88 -2.21 -6.86
N SER A 92 -3.82 -1.59 -7.41
CA SER A 92 -2.53 -2.26 -7.63
C SER A 92 -1.42 -1.71 -6.73
N ARG A 93 -0.86 -0.53 -7.00
CA ARG A 93 0.26 0.06 -6.22
C ARG A 93 -0.10 0.28 -4.76
N SER A 94 -1.29 0.79 -4.49
CA SER A 94 -1.75 1.06 -3.12
C SER A 94 -2.00 -0.22 -2.32
N THR A 95 -2.56 -1.26 -2.93
CA THR A 95 -2.75 -2.56 -2.27
C THR A 95 -1.43 -3.28 -2.03
N ALA A 96 -0.45 -3.16 -2.96
CA ALA A 96 0.90 -3.65 -2.74
C ALA A 96 1.58 -2.92 -1.57
N ALA A 97 1.49 -1.59 -1.51
CA ALA A 97 2.08 -0.83 -0.43
C ALA A 97 1.46 -1.16 0.94
N ALA A 98 0.14 -1.29 1.02
CA ALA A 98 -0.54 -1.70 2.25
C ALA A 98 -0.09 -3.09 2.73
N PHE A 99 0.03 -4.05 1.82
CA PHE A 99 0.57 -5.38 2.12
C PHE A 99 2.02 -5.31 2.62
N ILE A 100 2.88 -4.49 1.99
CA ILE A 100 4.27 -4.28 2.40
C ILE A 100 4.34 -3.71 3.81
N VAL A 101 3.54 -2.68 4.11
CA VAL A 101 3.48 -2.07 5.44
C VAL A 101 3.08 -3.09 6.49
N LEU A 102 2.05 -3.89 6.24
CA LEU A 102 1.62 -4.93 7.17
C LEU A 102 2.68 -6.03 7.33
N CYS A 103 3.34 -6.44 6.26
CA CYS A 103 4.44 -7.41 6.36
C CYS A 103 5.65 -6.87 7.15
N ASP A 104 5.96 -5.57 7.08
CA ASP A 104 7.02 -4.96 7.89
C ASP A 104 6.63 -4.83 9.37
N LEU A 105 5.35 -4.65 9.66
CA LEU A 105 4.83 -4.58 11.04
C LEU A 105 4.79 -5.93 11.76
N HIS A 106 4.85 -7.04 11.03
CA HIS A 106 4.69 -8.38 11.59
C HIS A 106 5.92 -9.27 11.32
N ASP A 107 6.10 -10.25 12.20
CA ASP A 107 7.17 -11.22 12.08
C ASP A 107 7.06 -12.05 10.78
N PRO A 108 8.19 -12.54 10.25
CA PRO A 108 8.20 -13.48 9.14
C PRO A 108 7.32 -14.72 9.41
N GLY A 109 6.55 -15.13 8.38
CA GLY A 109 5.62 -16.26 8.46
C GLY A 109 4.16 -15.83 8.54
N GLN A 110 3.86 -14.52 8.61
CA GLN A 110 2.49 -14.00 8.63
C GLN A 110 1.99 -13.54 7.25
N GLU A 111 2.83 -13.61 6.23
CA GLU A 111 2.57 -13.05 4.90
C GLU A 111 1.29 -13.62 4.27
N GLN A 112 1.06 -14.95 4.42
CA GLN A 112 -0.13 -15.59 3.90
C GLN A 112 -1.41 -15.07 4.57
N ARG A 113 -1.41 -14.96 5.90
CA ARG A 113 -2.55 -14.43 6.67
C ARG A 113 -2.86 -12.98 6.30
N ILE A 114 -1.82 -12.15 6.12
CA ILE A 114 -1.97 -10.76 5.70
C ILE A 114 -2.54 -10.69 4.27
N ALA A 115 -2.12 -11.57 3.36
CA ALA A 115 -2.66 -11.63 1.99
C ALA A 115 -4.14 -12.07 1.98
N GLU A 116 -4.51 -13.04 2.81
CA GLU A 116 -5.91 -13.47 2.98
C GLU A 116 -6.79 -12.35 3.52
N ALA A 117 -6.31 -11.62 4.52
CA ALA A 117 -7.00 -10.45 5.05
C ALA A 117 -7.13 -9.34 3.98
N LEU A 118 -6.07 -9.08 3.21
CA LEU A 118 -6.13 -8.13 2.10
C LEU A 118 -7.20 -8.54 1.08
N ARG A 119 -7.29 -9.83 0.72
CA ARG A 119 -8.33 -10.33 -0.19
C ARG A 119 -9.72 -10.19 0.40
N PHE A 120 -9.88 -10.48 1.68
CA PHE A 120 -11.17 -10.37 2.37
C PHE A 120 -11.69 -8.94 2.41
N HIS A 121 -10.84 -7.98 2.81
CA HIS A 121 -11.22 -6.57 2.93
C HIS A 121 -11.22 -5.83 1.59
N ALA A 122 -10.44 -6.28 0.62
CA ALA A 122 -10.29 -5.70 -0.71
C ALA A 122 -10.43 -6.78 -1.80
N PRO A 123 -11.65 -7.26 -2.11
CA PRO A 123 -11.85 -8.30 -3.12
C PRO A 123 -11.29 -7.95 -4.50
N HIS A 124 -11.20 -6.66 -4.82
CA HIS A 124 -10.66 -6.09 -6.06
C HIS A 124 -9.12 -5.97 -6.09
N ALA A 125 -8.43 -6.21 -4.97
CA ALA A 125 -6.99 -5.98 -4.87
C ALA A 125 -6.19 -6.84 -5.86
N GLN A 126 -5.28 -6.19 -6.60
CA GLN A 126 -4.30 -6.81 -7.49
C GLN A 126 -2.91 -6.24 -7.22
N PRO A 127 -2.27 -6.59 -6.11
CA PRO A 127 -1.02 -5.98 -5.67
C PRO A 127 0.07 -6.02 -6.75
N ASN A 128 0.72 -4.87 -7.01
CA ASN A 128 1.78 -4.75 -7.98
C ASN A 128 2.94 -5.69 -7.64
N ARG A 129 3.16 -6.71 -8.47
CA ARG A 129 4.10 -7.81 -8.22
C ARG A 129 5.56 -7.37 -8.21
N LEU A 130 5.91 -6.28 -8.91
CA LEU A 130 7.26 -5.74 -8.88
C LEU A 130 7.57 -5.11 -7.53
N MET A 131 6.63 -4.32 -6.98
CA MET A 131 6.75 -3.77 -5.63
C MET A 131 6.90 -4.88 -4.58
N ILE A 132 6.09 -5.94 -4.69
CA ILE A 132 6.15 -7.09 -3.77
C ILE A 132 7.51 -7.79 -3.85
N ARG A 133 8.06 -8.01 -5.05
CA ARG A 133 9.40 -8.63 -5.22
C ARG A 133 10.51 -7.82 -4.56
N HIS A 134 10.51 -6.49 -4.75
CA HIS A 134 11.50 -5.63 -4.11
C HIS A 134 11.36 -5.63 -2.59
N ALA A 135 10.13 -5.61 -2.07
CA ALA A 135 9.88 -5.65 -0.64
C ALA A 135 10.28 -6.99 -0.02
N ASP A 136 9.98 -8.12 -0.67
CA ASP A 136 10.38 -9.45 -0.21
C ASP A 136 11.90 -9.54 -0.03
N GLN A 137 12.67 -8.99 -0.98
CA GLN A 137 14.13 -8.94 -0.91
C GLN A 137 14.62 -8.03 0.21
N LEU A 138 14.10 -6.80 0.31
CA LEU A 138 14.51 -5.82 1.31
C LEU A 138 14.18 -6.26 2.74
N LEU A 139 13.05 -6.93 2.93
CA LEU A 139 12.61 -7.45 4.23
C LEU A 139 13.14 -8.87 4.53
N GLY A 140 13.90 -9.47 3.61
CA GLY A 140 14.46 -10.81 3.78
C GLY A 140 13.40 -11.90 3.92
N ARG A 141 12.27 -11.78 3.21
CA ARG A 141 11.11 -12.67 3.37
C ARG A 141 11.20 -13.98 2.59
N GLN A 142 12.31 -14.23 1.85
CA GLN A 142 12.61 -15.52 1.21
C GLN A 142 11.46 -16.01 0.31
N SER A 143 10.92 -15.14 -0.52
CA SER A 143 9.78 -15.36 -1.43
C SER A 143 8.43 -15.60 -0.76
N ARG A 144 8.32 -15.46 0.58
CA ARG A 144 7.03 -15.65 1.27
C ARG A 144 6.00 -14.59 0.89
N MET A 145 6.41 -13.32 0.71
CA MET A 145 5.49 -12.27 0.24
C MET A 145 5.00 -12.55 -1.18
N ILE A 146 5.89 -13.00 -2.06
CA ILE A 146 5.55 -13.36 -3.45
C ILE A 146 4.56 -14.51 -3.46
N SER A 147 4.89 -15.59 -2.72
CA SER A 147 4.03 -16.78 -2.62
C SER A 147 2.64 -16.45 -2.04
N ALA A 148 2.58 -15.61 -1.01
CA ALA A 148 1.32 -15.18 -0.40
C ALA A 148 0.41 -14.45 -1.41
N ILE A 149 0.98 -13.53 -2.20
CA ILE A 149 0.21 -12.83 -3.24
C ILE A 149 -0.20 -13.78 -4.38
N ASP A 150 0.64 -14.73 -4.75
CA ASP A 150 0.30 -15.74 -5.77
C ASP A 150 -0.83 -16.66 -5.31
N CYS A 151 -0.88 -17.00 -4.03
CA CYS A 151 -1.94 -17.81 -3.43
C CYS A 151 -3.21 -17.03 -3.08
N MET A 152 -3.23 -15.72 -3.21
CA MET A 152 -4.37 -14.85 -2.85
C MET A 152 -5.63 -15.10 -3.70
N GLY A 153 -5.47 -15.81 -4.83
CA GLY A 153 -6.55 -16.10 -5.76
C GLY A 153 -6.93 -14.92 -6.67
N PRO A 154 -7.92 -15.11 -7.56
CA PRO A 154 -8.34 -14.08 -8.50
C PRO A 154 -9.01 -12.90 -7.79
N ALA A 155 -8.82 -11.71 -8.35
CA ALA A 155 -9.50 -10.51 -7.90
C ALA A 155 -10.89 -10.38 -8.53
N GLU A 156 -11.81 -9.74 -7.82
CA GLU A 156 -13.06 -9.29 -8.41
C GLU A 156 -12.79 -8.15 -9.40
N PRO A 157 -13.42 -8.14 -10.58
CA PRO A 157 -13.25 -7.05 -11.54
C PRO A 157 -13.72 -5.72 -10.96
N ALA A 158 -12.85 -4.70 -11.06
CA ALA A 158 -13.18 -3.33 -10.66
C ALA A 158 -12.42 -2.32 -11.52
N TRP A 159 -13.05 -1.20 -11.83
CA TRP A 159 -12.39 -0.04 -12.45
C TRP A 159 -11.71 0.86 -11.41
N GLU A 160 -12.30 0.89 -10.23
CA GLU A 160 -11.84 1.68 -9.09
C GLU A 160 -12.16 0.93 -7.80
N GLY A 161 -11.20 0.89 -6.87
CA GLY A 161 -11.38 0.27 -5.56
C GLY A 161 -12.19 1.18 -4.62
N HIS A 162 -13.02 0.57 -3.78
CA HIS A 162 -13.63 1.28 -2.66
C HIS A 162 -12.58 1.56 -1.57
N VAL A 163 -12.92 2.41 -0.60
CA VAL A 163 -12.08 2.65 0.58
C VAL A 163 -12.03 1.39 1.42
N VAL A 164 -10.81 0.92 1.69
CA VAL A 164 -10.54 -0.29 2.46
C VAL A 164 -9.89 0.07 3.78
N GLU A 165 -10.33 -0.54 4.86
CA GLU A 165 -9.72 -0.46 6.18
C GLU A 165 -9.09 -1.82 6.51
N LEU A 166 -7.76 -1.89 6.51
CA LEU A 166 -7.03 -3.07 6.93
C LEU A 166 -6.57 -2.91 8.38
N PRO A 167 -7.06 -3.74 9.30
CA PRO A 167 -6.55 -3.78 10.67
C PRO A 167 -5.04 -4.03 10.70
N ILE A 168 -4.36 -3.51 11.73
CA ILE A 168 -2.92 -3.73 11.91
C ILE A 168 -2.59 -4.82 12.91
N THR A 169 -3.57 -5.37 13.60
CA THR A 169 -3.39 -6.46 14.56
C THR A 169 -3.76 -7.79 13.90
N LEU A 170 -2.95 -8.82 14.13
CA LEU A 170 -3.20 -10.13 13.53
C LEU A 170 -4.54 -10.74 13.99
N ASP A 171 -4.99 -10.45 15.19
CA ASP A 171 -6.24 -11.00 15.72
C ASP A 171 -7.48 -10.39 15.06
N ASP A 172 -7.31 -9.23 14.42
CA ASP A 172 -8.36 -8.51 13.70
C ASP A 172 -8.27 -8.72 12.16
N LEU A 173 -7.19 -9.40 11.66
CA LEU A 173 -6.98 -9.76 10.26
C LEU A 173 -7.74 -11.01 9.86
#